data_ce24e23a8b3827e3a1b57622e9c4c0b4
#
_entry.id   ce24e23a8b3827e3a1b57622e9c4c0b4
#
_cell.length_a   1.000
_cell.length_b   1.000
_cell.length_c   1.000
_cell.angle_alpha   90.00
_cell.angle_beta   90.00
_cell.angle_gamma   90.00
#
_symmetry.space_group_name_H-M   'P 1'
#
loop_
_entity.id
_entity.type
_entity.pdbx_description
1 polymer ?
#
loop_
_entity_poly.entity_id
_entity_poly.type
_entity_poly.pdbx_seq_one_letter_code
_entity_poly.pdbx_strand_id
1 'polypeptide(L)'
;MTVPAERPSEYFGKYVFSREKMFKYLPSTVYARLVDAMDHGAALDRSVADEVASGMKRWAEELGVTHYTHWFQPLTEGTAEKHDAFVEHDGKGGMMEEFSGKLLVQQEPDASSFPNGGIRNTFEARGYSAWDPSSPVFVVDDTLCIPTVFIAYTGESLDYKAPLLKALRAVDKAAVEVCHYFDPSVKKVVSYLGWEQEYFLVDEGLYAARPDLLLTGRTLMGHEASKNQQLEDCLLYTSPSPRDA
;
A
#
# COMPACT_ATOMS: atom_id res chain seq x y z
N MET A 1 34.29 12.38 -4.45
CA MET A 1 33.07 11.71 -3.94
C MET A 1 32.75 12.32 -2.58
N THR A 2 31.66 13.04 -2.45
CA THR A 2 31.19 13.52 -1.15
C THR A 2 30.57 12.33 -0.42
N VAL A 3 31.10 12.01 0.76
CA VAL A 3 30.53 10.99 1.64
C VAL A 3 29.10 11.44 2.00
N PRO A 4 28.06 10.60 1.90
CA PRO A 4 26.72 10.95 2.36
C PRO A 4 26.78 11.42 3.81
N ALA A 5 26.13 12.53 4.12
CA ALA A 5 26.11 13.11 5.47
C ALA A 5 25.42 12.21 6.50
N GLU A 6 24.52 11.32 6.05
CA GLU A 6 23.73 10.39 6.88
C GLU A 6 23.98 8.94 6.47
N ARG A 7 23.99 8.04 7.42
CA ARG A 7 24.07 6.58 7.16
C ARG A 7 22.71 6.07 6.71
N PRO A 8 22.65 5.01 5.86
CA PRO A 8 21.36 4.40 5.48
C PRO A 8 20.46 4.04 6.65
N SER A 9 21.03 3.59 7.77
CA SER A 9 20.30 3.26 8.99
C SER A 9 19.66 4.49 9.68
N GLU A 10 20.09 5.69 9.36
CA GLU A 10 19.58 6.93 9.97
C GLU A 10 18.36 7.48 9.21
N TYR A 11 18.28 7.23 7.90
CA TYR A 11 17.18 7.71 7.09
C TYR A 11 16.21 6.61 6.63
N PHE A 12 16.64 5.34 6.64
CA PHE A 12 15.77 4.23 6.24
C PHE A 12 14.53 4.14 7.13
N GLY A 13 13.36 4.17 6.51
CA GLY A 13 12.09 4.16 7.24
C GLY A 13 11.76 5.46 8.00
N LYS A 14 12.50 6.56 7.76
CA LYS A 14 12.25 7.85 8.41
C LYS A 14 10.80 8.32 8.25
N TYR A 15 10.24 8.10 7.07
CA TYR A 15 8.88 8.50 6.70
C TYR A 15 7.87 7.35 6.75
N VAL A 16 8.15 6.30 7.51
CA VAL A 16 7.26 5.16 7.72
C VAL A 16 6.78 5.15 9.16
N PHE A 17 5.48 4.98 9.40
CA PHE A 17 4.91 4.81 10.74
C PHE A 17 5.25 3.40 11.26
N SER A 18 6.50 3.22 11.64
CA SER A 18 7.09 1.97 12.11
C SER A 18 6.56 1.59 13.51
N ARG A 19 6.81 0.36 13.93
CA ARG A 19 6.47 -0.09 15.31
C ARG A 19 7.08 0.79 16.39
N GLU A 20 8.27 1.32 16.17
CA GLU A 20 8.91 2.27 17.08
C GLU A 20 8.10 3.57 17.21
N LYS A 21 7.63 4.10 16.05
CA LYS A 21 6.77 5.29 16.02
C LYS A 21 5.39 4.99 16.59
N MET A 22 4.81 3.84 16.27
CA MET A 22 3.56 3.39 16.92
C MET A 22 3.69 3.37 18.44
N PHE A 23 4.78 2.82 18.96
CA PHE A 23 5.03 2.80 20.40
C PHE A 23 5.18 4.20 21.00
N LYS A 24 5.79 5.13 20.28
CA LYS A 24 5.97 6.53 20.72
C LYS A 24 4.66 7.32 20.72
N TYR A 25 3.82 7.13 19.70
CA TYR A 25 2.66 8.01 19.45
C TYR A 25 1.33 7.42 19.91
N LEU A 26 1.27 6.13 20.25
CA LEU A 26 0.04 5.47 20.69
C LEU A 26 0.08 5.13 22.18
N PRO A 27 -1.07 5.16 22.87
CA PRO A 27 -1.19 4.57 24.21
C PRO A 27 -0.78 3.08 24.17
N SER A 28 -0.16 2.59 25.24
CA SER A 28 0.40 1.23 25.30
C SER A 28 -0.64 0.14 25.02
N THR A 29 -1.87 0.31 25.46
CA THR A 29 -2.98 -0.61 25.21
C THR A 29 -3.41 -0.63 23.75
N VAL A 30 -3.44 0.55 23.09
CA VAL A 30 -3.76 0.72 21.67
C VAL A 30 -2.64 0.12 20.83
N TYR A 31 -1.39 0.40 21.17
CA TYR A 31 -0.23 -0.19 20.51
C TYR A 31 -0.29 -1.74 20.52
N ALA A 32 -0.54 -2.33 21.68
CA ALA A 32 -0.62 -3.80 21.81
C ALA A 32 -1.73 -4.38 20.93
N ARG A 33 -2.90 -3.75 20.87
CA ARG A 33 -4.02 -4.18 20.03
C ARG A 33 -3.74 -4.00 18.54
N LEU A 34 -3.08 -2.90 18.16
CA LEU A 34 -2.67 -2.68 16.77
C LEU A 34 -1.65 -3.73 16.31
N VAL A 35 -0.66 -4.03 17.15
CA VAL A 35 0.34 -5.07 16.88
C VAL A 35 -0.31 -6.45 16.75
N ASP A 36 -1.28 -6.77 17.59
CA ASP A 36 -2.03 -8.02 17.51
C ASP A 36 -2.86 -8.10 16.20
N ALA A 37 -3.47 -7.01 15.78
CA ALA A 37 -4.15 -6.93 14.49
C ALA A 37 -3.17 -7.12 13.31
N MET A 38 -1.99 -6.51 13.37
CA MET A 38 -0.95 -6.65 12.33
C MET A 38 -0.40 -8.07 12.26
N ASP A 39 -0.15 -8.69 13.41
CA ASP A 39 0.53 -9.98 13.47
C ASP A 39 -0.42 -11.17 13.36
N HIS A 40 -1.63 -11.06 13.85
CA HIS A 40 -2.57 -12.17 13.95
C HIS A 40 -3.90 -11.92 13.24
N GLY A 41 -4.10 -10.71 12.69
CA GLY A 41 -5.35 -10.34 12.02
C GLY A 41 -6.52 -10.16 12.98
N ALA A 42 -6.25 -9.78 14.24
CA ALA A 42 -7.28 -9.44 15.21
C ALA A 42 -8.11 -8.25 14.74
N ALA A 43 -9.40 -8.25 15.04
CA ALA A 43 -10.28 -7.15 14.68
C ALA A 43 -9.96 -5.90 15.54
N LEU A 44 -9.92 -4.76 14.90
CA LEU A 44 -9.84 -3.46 15.55
C LEU A 44 -11.25 -2.89 15.70
N ASP A 45 -11.60 -2.47 16.91
CA ASP A 45 -12.84 -1.71 17.11
C ASP A 45 -12.63 -0.21 16.80
N ARG A 46 -13.73 0.51 16.72
CA ARG A 46 -13.74 1.92 16.36
C ARG A 46 -12.93 2.79 17.32
N SER A 47 -12.99 2.50 18.62
CA SER A 47 -12.26 3.31 19.61
C SER A 47 -10.74 3.18 19.44
N VAL A 48 -10.25 1.99 19.13
CA VAL A 48 -8.85 1.76 18.80
C VAL A 48 -8.47 2.46 17.49
N ALA A 49 -9.33 2.40 16.49
CA ALA A 49 -9.08 3.10 15.21
C ALA A 49 -8.99 4.62 15.40
N ASP A 50 -9.82 5.22 16.23
CA ASP A 50 -9.78 6.66 16.55
C ASP A 50 -8.45 7.05 17.25
N GLU A 51 -8.00 6.26 18.20
CA GLU A 51 -6.71 6.48 18.89
C GLU A 51 -5.51 6.30 17.93
N VAL A 52 -5.57 5.31 17.05
CA VAL A 52 -4.54 5.08 16.04
C VAL A 52 -4.49 6.24 15.06
N ALA A 53 -5.64 6.69 14.55
CA ALA A 53 -5.73 7.85 13.65
C ALA A 53 -5.15 9.11 14.30
N SER A 54 -5.51 9.37 15.56
CA SER A 54 -4.95 10.49 16.34
C SER A 54 -3.43 10.43 16.48
N GLY A 55 -2.89 9.23 16.75
CA GLY A 55 -1.44 9.03 16.84
C GLY A 55 -0.73 9.20 15.49
N MET A 56 -1.31 8.69 14.41
CA MET A 56 -0.79 8.88 13.06
C MET A 56 -0.80 10.34 12.65
N LYS A 57 -1.90 11.06 12.91
CA LYS A 57 -2.02 12.49 12.62
C LYS A 57 -0.91 13.28 13.33
N ARG A 58 -0.75 13.12 14.63
CA ARG A 58 0.31 13.81 15.41
C ARG A 58 1.70 13.56 14.85
N TRP A 59 2.00 12.31 14.48
CA TRP A 59 3.28 11.98 13.85
C TRP A 59 3.42 12.65 12.48
N ALA A 60 2.37 12.64 11.67
CA ALA A 60 2.38 13.23 10.34
C ALA A 60 2.52 14.77 10.40
N GLU A 61 1.82 15.43 11.30
CA GLU A 61 1.91 16.89 11.52
C GLU A 61 3.32 17.33 11.94
N GLU A 62 4.03 16.54 12.76
CA GLU A 62 5.45 16.80 13.09
C GLU A 62 6.38 16.77 11.86
N LEU A 63 5.95 16.11 10.77
CA LEU A 63 6.64 16.06 9.49
C LEU A 63 6.15 17.13 8.50
N GLY A 64 5.19 17.97 8.88
CA GLY A 64 4.60 19.00 8.02
C GLY A 64 3.53 18.50 7.08
N VAL A 65 2.99 17.31 7.30
CA VAL A 65 1.92 16.71 6.50
C VAL A 65 0.60 17.43 6.74
N THR A 66 -0.11 17.72 5.68
CA THR A 66 -1.40 18.45 5.68
C THR A 66 -2.54 17.65 5.06
N HIS A 67 -2.22 16.60 4.32
CA HIS A 67 -3.16 15.79 3.58
C HIS A 67 -2.98 14.30 3.93
N TYR A 68 -3.99 13.49 3.62
CA TYR A 68 -3.92 12.04 3.64
C TYR A 68 -4.53 11.44 2.39
N THR A 69 -4.13 10.22 2.06
CA THR A 69 -4.69 9.49 0.94
C THR A 69 -4.86 8.02 1.28
N HIS A 70 -5.97 7.44 0.87
CA HIS A 70 -6.13 5.99 0.77
C HIS A 70 -5.45 5.52 -0.51
N TRP A 71 -4.30 4.86 -0.34
CA TRP A 71 -3.41 4.45 -1.40
C TRP A 71 -3.60 2.96 -1.71
N PHE A 72 -3.95 2.64 -2.95
CA PHE A 72 -4.21 1.27 -3.40
C PHE A 72 -3.88 1.07 -4.88
N GLN A 73 -3.83 -0.18 -5.33
CA GLN A 73 -3.57 -0.53 -6.71
C GLN A 73 -4.76 -1.28 -7.32
N PRO A 74 -5.61 -0.59 -8.08
CA PRO A 74 -6.77 -1.20 -8.72
C PRO A 74 -6.36 -2.17 -9.84
N LEU A 75 -7.25 -3.11 -10.20
CA LEU A 75 -7.06 -4.06 -11.29
C LEU A 75 -6.89 -3.42 -12.68
N THR A 76 -7.13 -2.13 -12.77
CA THR A 76 -6.99 -1.33 -14.01
C THR A 76 -5.59 -0.78 -14.23
N GLU A 77 -4.62 -1.27 -13.46
CA GLU A 77 -3.21 -0.86 -13.46
C GLU A 77 -2.94 0.56 -12.92
N GLY A 78 -1.71 0.78 -12.51
CA GLY A 78 -1.30 2.00 -11.85
C GLY A 78 -1.76 2.11 -10.40
N THR A 79 -1.20 3.04 -9.69
CA THR A 79 -1.59 3.38 -8.32
C THR A 79 -2.79 4.30 -8.33
N ALA A 80 -3.75 4.07 -7.45
CA ALA A 80 -4.87 4.96 -7.23
C ALA A 80 -4.83 5.52 -5.82
N GLU A 81 -5.38 6.68 -5.66
CA GLU A 81 -5.38 7.40 -4.40
C GLU A 81 -6.60 8.30 -4.30
N LYS A 82 -7.12 8.40 -3.10
CA LYS A 82 -8.17 9.34 -2.75
C LYS A 82 -7.63 10.32 -1.72
N HIS A 83 -7.30 11.51 -2.19
CA HIS A 83 -6.74 12.59 -1.38
C HIS A 83 -7.82 13.38 -0.64
N ASP A 84 -7.54 13.66 0.62
CA ASP A 84 -8.30 14.59 1.45
C ASP A 84 -7.33 15.39 2.34
N ALA A 85 -7.73 16.59 2.78
CA ALA A 85 -6.97 17.34 3.75
C ALA A 85 -7.37 16.96 5.19
N PHE A 86 -6.47 17.18 6.16
CA PHE A 86 -6.79 17.06 7.58
C PHE A 86 -7.67 18.19 8.08
N VAL A 87 -8.73 18.51 7.36
CA VAL A 87 -9.58 19.64 7.70
C VAL A 87 -11.05 19.30 7.49
N GLU A 88 -11.87 19.62 8.47
CA GLU A 88 -13.33 19.52 8.40
C GLU A 88 -14.01 20.79 8.93
N HIS A 89 -15.28 20.97 8.59
CA HIS A 89 -16.10 22.04 9.15
C HIS A 89 -16.48 21.75 10.60
N ASP A 90 -16.32 22.73 11.50
CA ASP A 90 -16.69 22.62 12.91
C ASP A 90 -18.20 22.71 13.16
N GLY A 91 -19.01 22.87 12.10
CA GLY A 91 -20.46 23.05 12.17
C GLY A 91 -20.91 24.43 12.68
N LYS A 92 -19.98 25.34 13.00
CA LYS A 92 -20.25 26.68 13.53
C LYS A 92 -19.74 27.81 12.61
N GLY A 93 -19.35 27.41 11.40
CA GLY A 93 -18.81 28.35 10.39
C GLY A 93 -17.28 28.49 10.43
N GLY A 94 -16.59 27.70 11.24
CA GLY A 94 -15.14 27.56 11.28
C GLY A 94 -14.66 26.25 10.67
N MET A 95 -13.36 26.06 10.70
CA MET A 95 -12.66 24.84 10.27
C MET A 95 -11.92 24.25 11.46
N MET A 96 -11.85 22.93 11.52
CA MET A 96 -11.07 22.19 12.49
C MET A 96 -10.21 21.14 11.77
N GLU A 97 -9.03 20.88 12.30
CA GLU A 97 -8.20 19.80 11.81
C GLU A 97 -8.65 18.48 12.41
N GLU A 98 -9.09 17.56 11.57
CA GLU A 98 -9.59 16.26 11.99
C GLU A 98 -9.01 15.12 11.12
N PHE A 99 -8.71 14.02 11.79
CA PHE A 99 -8.45 12.72 11.17
C PHE A 99 -8.92 11.64 12.14
N SER A 100 -10.13 11.16 11.94
CA SER A 100 -10.78 10.17 12.80
C SER A 100 -10.51 8.73 12.34
N GLY A 101 -10.78 7.77 13.20
CA GLY A 101 -10.73 6.36 12.86
C GLY A 101 -11.66 5.98 11.72
N LYS A 102 -12.77 6.70 11.54
CA LYS A 102 -13.66 6.51 10.38
C LYS A 102 -12.93 6.86 9.08
N LEU A 103 -12.22 7.97 9.06
CA LEU A 103 -11.45 8.42 7.89
C LEU A 103 -10.24 7.51 7.63
N LEU A 104 -9.62 6.97 8.68
CA LEU A 104 -8.54 6.00 8.57
C LEU A 104 -9.02 4.67 7.97
N VAL A 105 -10.10 4.12 8.52
CA VAL A 105 -10.48 2.70 8.27
C VAL A 105 -11.13 2.52 6.91
N GLN A 106 -11.98 3.46 6.47
CA GLN A 106 -12.79 3.26 5.29
C GLN A 106 -13.08 4.57 4.56
N GLN A 107 -13.00 4.48 3.22
CA GLN A 107 -13.47 5.50 2.29
C GLN A 107 -14.32 4.85 1.19
N GLU A 108 -15.04 5.66 0.45
CA GLU A 108 -15.84 5.25 -0.70
C GLU A 108 -15.30 5.90 -1.98
N PRO A 109 -14.19 5.36 -2.55
CA PRO A 109 -13.64 5.88 -3.77
C PRO A 109 -14.56 5.63 -4.96
N ASP A 110 -14.54 6.52 -5.92
CA ASP A 110 -15.24 6.38 -7.20
C ASP A 110 -14.24 6.36 -8.36
N ALA A 111 -14.75 6.35 -9.59
CA ALA A 111 -13.92 6.28 -10.80
C ALA A 111 -12.90 7.44 -10.91
N SER A 112 -13.14 8.58 -10.27
CA SER A 112 -12.21 9.72 -10.29
C SER A 112 -10.92 9.45 -9.53
N SER A 113 -10.93 8.51 -8.57
CA SER A 113 -9.76 8.08 -7.81
C SER A 113 -8.85 7.11 -8.58
N PHE A 114 -9.18 6.76 -9.82
CA PHE A 114 -8.40 5.83 -10.62
C PHE A 114 -7.60 6.53 -11.71
N PRO A 115 -6.36 6.12 -12.01
CA PRO A 115 -5.51 6.76 -13.01
C PRO A 115 -6.14 6.85 -14.41
N ASN A 116 -6.97 5.86 -14.78
CA ASN A 116 -7.66 5.75 -16.08
C ASN A 116 -9.18 5.83 -15.92
N GLY A 117 -9.68 6.84 -15.26
CA GLY A 117 -11.06 6.98 -14.79
C GLY A 117 -12.20 6.87 -15.81
N GLY A 118 -11.94 6.75 -17.12
CA GLY A 118 -12.95 6.99 -18.16
C GLY A 118 -13.70 5.76 -18.70
N ILE A 119 -13.14 4.57 -18.68
CA ILE A 119 -13.77 3.39 -19.32
C ILE A 119 -13.83 2.24 -18.31
N ARG A 120 -14.95 2.15 -17.60
CA ARG A 120 -15.18 1.09 -16.60
C ARG A 120 -16.64 0.66 -16.56
N ASN A 121 -16.84 -0.59 -16.19
CA ASN A 121 -18.15 -1.03 -15.78
C ASN A 121 -18.54 -0.35 -14.45
N THR A 122 -19.81 -0.08 -14.25
CA THR A 122 -20.28 0.66 -13.06
C THR A 122 -19.90 0.00 -11.75
N PHE A 123 -19.83 -1.33 -11.69
CA PHE A 123 -19.43 -2.07 -10.50
C PHE A 123 -17.94 -1.94 -10.15
N GLU A 124 -17.09 -1.63 -11.13
CA GLU A 124 -15.67 -1.33 -10.90
C GLU A 124 -15.43 0.14 -10.53
N ALA A 125 -16.42 0.98 -10.74
CA ALA A 125 -16.33 2.40 -10.50
C ALA A 125 -16.61 2.80 -9.05
N ARG A 126 -17.19 1.90 -8.24
CA ARG A 126 -17.59 2.18 -6.85
C ARG A 126 -17.38 1.00 -5.93
N GLY A 127 -16.97 1.31 -4.71
CA GLY A 127 -16.75 0.34 -3.67
C GLY A 127 -16.25 1.00 -2.39
N TYR A 128 -15.67 0.17 -1.54
CA TYR A 128 -15.04 0.60 -0.31
C TYR A 128 -13.53 0.39 -0.39
N SER A 129 -12.76 1.42 -0.05
CA SER A 129 -11.38 1.22 0.36
C SER A 129 -11.37 0.90 1.86
N ALA A 130 -10.57 -0.06 2.26
CA ALA A 130 -10.42 -0.44 3.67
C ALA A 130 -8.94 -0.46 4.03
N TRP A 131 -8.59 0.19 5.14
CA TRP A 131 -7.22 0.19 5.66
C TRP A 131 -6.73 -1.23 5.90
N ASP A 132 -5.51 -1.50 5.46
CA ASP A 132 -4.78 -2.71 5.78
C ASP A 132 -3.75 -2.43 6.87
N PRO A 133 -4.01 -2.78 8.13
CA PRO A 133 -3.09 -2.53 9.22
C PRO A 133 -1.79 -3.35 9.12
N SER A 134 -1.75 -4.41 8.32
CA SER A 134 -0.54 -5.21 8.11
C SER A 134 0.52 -4.51 7.25
N SER A 135 0.12 -3.46 6.54
CA SER A 135 1.02 -2.65 5.72
C SER A 135 1.34 -1.33 6.41
N PRO A 136 2.62 -0.91 6.40
CA PRO A 136 3.00 0.32 7.07
C PRO A 136 2.42 1.55 6.36
N VAL A 137 1.88 2.47 7.14
CA VAL A 137 1.53 3.82 6.71
C VAL A 137 2.81 4.62 6.52
N PHE A 138 2.87 5.46 5.51
CA PHE A 138 4.07 6.22 5.17
C PHE A 138 3.72 7.63 4.68
N VAL A 139 4.73 8.49 4.62
CA VAL A 139 4.58 9.88 4.16
C VAL A 139 5.36 10.06 2.86
N VAL A 140 4.70 10.70 1.89
CA VAL A 140 5.31 11.21 0.66
C VAL A 140 4.96 12.69 0.57
N ASP A 141 5.98 13.52 0.49
CA ASP A 141 5.86 14.98 0.48
C ASP A 141 5.01 15.49 1.67
N ASP A 142 3.87 16.08 1.44
CA ASP A 142 2.95 16.60 2.43
C ASP A 142 1.74 15.69 2.72
N THR A 143 1.80 14.45 2.26
CA THR A 143 0.67 13.52 2.27
C THR A 143 0.96 12.24 3.05
N LEU A 144 0.06 11.91 3.98
CA LEU A 144 0.02 10.63 4.69
C LEU A 144 -0.62 9.55 3.81
N CYS A 145 0.15 8.58 3.37
CA CYS A 145 -0.30 7.49 2.51
C CYS A 145 -0.72 6.28 3.35
N ILE A 146 -1.99 5.90 3.26
CA ILE A 146 -2.62 4.82 4.02
C ILE A 146 -2.83 3.63 3.09
N PRO A 147 -2.03 2.55 3.19
CA PRO A 147 -2.23 1.37 2.36
C PRO A 147 -3.60 0.74 2.60
N THR A 148 -4.35 0.54 1.53
CA THR A 148 -5.73 0.04 1.58
C THR A 148 -5.95 -1.07 0.57
N VAL A 149 -7.04 -1.80 0.77
CA VAL A 149 -7.65 -2.69 -0.23
C VAL A 149 -8.89 -2.02 -0.79
N PHE A 150 -9.26 -2.37 -2.00
CA PHE A 150 -10.47 -1.87 -2.64
C PHE A 150 -11.43 -3.01 -2.99
N ILE A 151 -12.65 -2.92 -2.47
CA ILE A 151 -13.67 -3.96 -2.60
C ILE A 151 -14.94 -3.30 -3.16
N ALA A 152 -15.50 -3.89 -4.22
CA ALA A 152 -16.76 -3.45 -4.80
C ALA A 152 -17.92 -3.58 -3.80
N TYR A 153 -19.00 -2.85 -4.02
CA TYR A 153 -20.24 -3.01 -3.24
C TYR A 153 -20.81 -4.43 -3.30
N THR A 154 -20.50 -5.18 -4.34
CA THR A 154 -20.88 -6.61 -4.51
C THR A 154 -19.99 -7.56 -3.72
N GLY A 155 -18.89 -7.06 -3.09
CA GLY A 155 -17.94 -7.87 -2.32
C GLY A 155 -16.76 -8.42 -3.12
N GLU A 156 -16.63 -8.07 -4.39
CA GLU A 156 -15.53 -8.47 -5.25
C GLU A 156 -14.29 -7.62 -4.97
N SER A 157 -13.11 -8.23 -5.02
CA SER A 157 -11.84 -7.49 -4.95
C SER A 157 -11.61 -6.74 -6.25
N LEU A 158 -11.37 -5.44 -6.16
CA LEU A 158 -11.07 -4.56 -7.29
C LEU A 158 -9.60 -4.10 -7.27
N ASP A 159 -8.79 -4.68 -6.42
CA ASP A 159 -7.34 -4.45 -6.33
C ASP A 159 -6.55 -5.75 -6.29
N TYR A 160 -5.23 -5.64 -6.43
CA TYR A 160 -4.32 -6.79 -6.37
C TYR A 160 -3.98 -7.21 -4.93
N LYS A 161 -4.13 -6.33 -3.96
CA LYS A 161 -3.71 -6.56 -2.58
C LYS A 161 -4.65 -7.48 -1.82
N ALA A 162 -5.95 -7.37 -2.00
CA ALA A 162 -6.91 -8.22 -1.31
C ALA A 162 -6.73 -9.71 -1.65
N PRO A 163 -6.53 -10.12 -2.92
CA PRO A 163 -6.14 -11.50 -3.26
C PRO A 163 -4.80 -11.92 -2.62
N LEU A 164 -3.80 -11.04 -2.62
CA LEU A 164 -2.51 -11.32 -1.99
C LEU A 164 -2.66 -11.60 -0.48
N LEU A 165 -3.39 -10.76 0.24
CA LEU A 165 -3.64 -10.96 1.67
C LEU A 165 -4.39 -12.26 1.97
N LYS A 166 -5.34 -12.63 1.11
CA LYS A 166 -6.02 -13.94 1.20
C LYS A 166 -5.05 -15.10 0.98
N ALA A 167 -4.18 -15.00 -0.03
CA ALA A 167 -3.18 -16.02 -0.31
C ALA A 167 -2.18 -16.17 0.84
N LEU A 168 -1.68 -15.06 1.38
CA LEU A 168 -0.78 -15.08 2.55
C LEU A 168 -1.42 -15.76 3.77
N ARG A 169 -2.70 -15.46 4.05
CA ARG A 169 -3.44 -16.12 5.15
C ARG A 169 -3.62 -17.62 4.90
N ALA A 170 -3.89 -18.03 3.67
CA ALA A 170 -4.05 -19.44 3.32
C ALA A 170 -2.73 -20.20 3.47
N VAL A 171 -1.62 -19.64 3.01
CA VAL A 171 -0.27 -20.21 3.15
C VAL A 171 0.14 -20.29 4.62
N ASP A 172 -0.05 -19.22 5.40
CA ASP A 172 0.25 -19.20 6.84
C ASP A 172 -0.46 -20.36 7.55
N LYS A 173 -1.78 -20.49 7.34
CA LYS A 173 -2.57 -21.56 7.95
C LYS A 173 -2.04 -22.95 7.61
N ALA A 174 -1.82 -23.22 6.32
CA ALA A 174 -1.34 -24.52 5.88
C ALA A 174 0.08 -24.81 6.38
N ALA A 175 0.95 -23.81 6.37
CA ALA A 175 2.34 -23.95 6.84
C ALA A 175 2.42 -24.16 8.36
N VAL A 176 1.59 -23.48 9.15
CA VAL A 176 1.49 -23.72 10.60
C VAL A 176 1.06 -25.17 10.90
N GLU A 177 0.06 -25.70 10.17
CA GLU A 177 -0.38 -27.08 10.31
C GLU A 177 0.77 -28.08 10.05
N VAL A 178 1.61 -27.83 9.06
CA VAL A 178 2.81 -28.64 8.77
C VAL A 178 3.87 -28.48 9.84
N CYS A 179 4.15 -27.24 10.28
CA CYS A 179 5.12 -26.99 11.34
C CYS A 179 4.77 -27.69 12.66
N HIS A 180 3.49 -27.87 12.96
CA HIS A 180 3.02 -28.53 14.18
C HIS A 180 3.44 -30.01 14.26
N TYR A 181 3.81 -30.66 13.15
CA TYR A 181 4.42 -32.00 13.20
C TYR A 181 5.83 -31.99 13.81
N PHE A 182 6.49 -30.84 13.85
CA PHE A 182 7.84 -30.67 14.34
C PHE A 182 7.89 -29.83 15.62
N ASP A 183 7.12 -28.75 15.66
CA ASP A 183 7.05 -27.83 16.81
C ASP A 183 5.61 -27.28 16.97
N PRO A 184 4.84 -27.80 17.93
CA PRO A 184 3.47 -27.34 18.18
C PRO A 184 3.38 -25.91 18.76
N SER A 185 4.51 -25.28 19.10
CA SER A 185 4.52 -23.90 19.59
C SER A 185 4.46 -22.85 18.49
N VAL A 186 4.66 -23.22 17.21
CA VAL A 186 4.61 -22.34 16.08
C VAL A 186 3.18 -21.79 15.89
N LYS A 187 3.05 -20.46 15.93
CA LYS A 187 1.75 -19.79 15.80
C LYS A 187 1.53 -19.10 14.47
N LYS A 188 2.62 -18.81 13.76
CA LYS A 188 2.59 -18.08 12.50
C LYS A 188 3.77 -18.44 11.61
N VAL A 189 3.52 -18.52 10.32
CA VAL A 189 4.54 -18.65 9.28
C VAL A 189 4.42 -17.48 8.33
N VAL A 190 5.51 -16.76 8.13
CA VAL A 190 5.54 -15.54 7.27
C VAL A 190 6.24 -15.86 5.97
N SER A 191 5.59 -15.57 4.86
CA SER A 191 6.20 -15.63 3.54
C SER A 191 7.02 -14.36 3.29
N TYR A 192 8.27 -14.52 2.90
CA TYR A 192 9.10 -13.41 2.42
C TYR A 192 9.06 -13.36 0.90
N LEU A 193 8.87 -12.18 0.39
CA LEU A 193 8.83 -11.89 -1.05
C LEU A 193 9.88 -10.83 -1.39
N GLY A 194 10.67 -11.10 -2.42
CA GLY A 194 11.56 -10.11 -3.02
C GLY A 194 10.86 -9.42 -4.20
N TRP A 195 11.00 -8.12 -4.30
CA TRP A 195 10.56 -7.37 -5.46
C TRP A 195 11.60 -7.47 -6.56
N GLU A 196 11.15 -7.80 -7.78
CA GLU A 196 11.95 -7.76 -8.99
C GLU A 196 11.29 -6.82 -10.00
N GLN A 197 12.12 -6.13 -10.77
CA GLN A 197 11.66 -5.28 -11.87
C GLN A 197 12.03 -5.94 -13.20
N GLU A 198 11.04 -6.13 -14.04
CA GLU A 198 11.25 -6.58 -15.41
C GLU A 198 11.11 -5.38 -16.36
N TYR A 199 12.06 -5.22 -17.26
CA TYR A 199 12.01 -4.18 -18.27
C TYR A 199 12.76 -4.63 -19.52
N PHE A 200 12.34 -4.05 -20.66
CA PHE A 200 12.98 -4.27 -21.93
C PHE A 200 13.71 -3.00 -22.38
N LEU A 201 14.87 -3.18 -23.01
CA LEU A 201 15.51 -2.10 -23.74
C LEU A 201 14.81 -1.94 -25.08
N VAL A 202 14.34 -0.74 -25.36
CA VAL A 202 13.65 -0.38 -26.59
C VAL A 202 14.41 0.77 -27.26
N ASP A 203 14.59 0.69 -28.57
CA ASP A 203 15.14 1.80 -29.36
C ASP A 203 14.29 3.06 -29.18
N GLU A 204 14.92 4.20 -28.93
CA GLU A 204 14.24 5.47 -28.64
C GLU A 204 13.34 5.93 -29.81
N GLY A 205 13.80 5.70 -31.03
CA GLY A 205 13.01 6.04 -32.22
C GLY A 205 11.76 5.17 -32.37
N LEU A 206 11.87 3.88 -32.02
CA LEU A 206 10.73 2.97 -32.00
C LEU A 206 9.77 3.29 -30.86
N TYR A 207 10.28 3.67 -29.69
CA TYR A 207 9.48 4.14 -28.56
C TYR A 207 8.69 5.41 -28.96
N ALA A 208 9.34 6.39 -29.56
CA ALA A 208 8.70 7.62 -30.00
C ALA A 208 7.66 7.41 -31.13
N ALA A 209 7.80 6.34 -31.91
CA ALA A 209 6.83 5.96 -32.94
C ALA A 209 5.56 5.27 -32.38
N ARG A 210 5.54 4.92 -31.09
CA ARG A 210 4.43 4.26 -30.41
C ARG A 210 3.66 5.26 -29.55
N PRO A 211 2.49 5.75 -30.01
CA PRO A 211 1.71 6.74 -29.26
C PRO A 211 1.30 6.30 -27.87
N ASP A 212 1.01 5.01 -27.67
CA ASP A 212 0.66 4.44 -26.40
C ASP A 212 1.84 4.51 -25.41
N LEU A 213 3.05 4.12 -25.82
CA LEU A 213 4.25 4.21 -25.01
C LEU A 213 4.62 5.67 -24.69
N LEU A 214 4.56 6.53 -25.71
CA LEU A 214 4.93 7.95 -25.56
C LEU A 214 3.99 8.71 -24.62
N LEU A 215 2.69 8.46 -24.72
CA LEU A 215 1.67 9.20 -23.97
C LEU A 215 1.39 8.61 -22.56
N THR A 216 1.57 7.31 -22.40
CA THR A 216 1.16 6.63 -21.16
C THR A 216 2.29 5.89 -20.45
N GLY A 217 3.45 5.75 -21.09
CA GLY A 217 4.59 4.98 -20.54
C GLY A 217 4.35 3.47 -20.50
N ARG A 218 3.28 2.96 -21.14
CA ARG A 218 2.91 1.55 -21.14
C ARG A 218 2.30 1.11 -22.45
N THR A 219 2.28 -0.19 -22.69
CA THR A 219 1.63 -0.78 -23.86
C THR A 219 0.11 -0.77 -23.69
N LEU A 220 -0.60 -0.11 -24.60
CA LEU A 220 -2.06 -0.15 -24.72
C LEU A 220 -2.51 -0.91 -25.93
N MET A 221 -1.66 -0.97 -26.97
CA MET A 221 -1.92 -1.64 -28.23
C MET A 221 -0.93 -2.78 -28.40
N GLY A 222 -1.43 -3.97 -28.65
CA GLY A 222 -0.63 -5.18 -28.79
C GLY A 222 -0.61 -6.03 -27.53
N HIS A 223 0.47 -6.76 -27.33
CA HIS A 223 0.62 -7.66 -26.19
C HIS A 223 0.95 -6.89 -24.93
N GLU A 224 0.28 -7.22 -23.82
CA GLU A 224 0.65 -6.70 -22.51
C GLU A 224 2.04 -7.22 -22.11
N ALA A 225 2.72 -6.46 -21.24
CA ALA A 225 3.92 -6.95 -20.58
C ALA A 225 3.64 -8.26 -19.83
N SER A 226 4.58 -9.19 -19.90
CA SER A 226 4.46 -10.46 -19.18
C SER A 226 4.32 -10.20 -17.67
N LYS A 227 3.29 -10.76 -17.06
CA LYS A 227 3.07 -10.67 -15.61
C LYS A 227 3.69 -11.83 -14.84
N ASN A 228 4.19 -12.81 -15.55
CA ASN A 228 4.83 -13.98 -14.98
C ASN A 228 6.18 -14.20 -15.66
N GLN A 229 7.16 -14.53 -14.85
CA GLN A 229 8.47 -14.94 -15.36
C GLN A 229 8.31 -16.23 -16.17
N GLN A 230 8.72 -16.20 -17.42
CA GLN A 230 8.85 -17.42 -18.23
C GLN A 230 10.21 -18.05 -17.95
N LEU A 231 10.32 -19.37 -18.09
CA LEU A 231 11.56 -20.09 -17.83
C LEU A 231 12.76 -19.58 -18.64
N GLU A 232 12.49 -18.93 -19.77
CA GLU A 232 13.48 -18.39 -20.68
C GLU A 232 13.84 -16.93 -20.40
N ASP A 233 13.07 -16.24 -19.56
CA ASP A 233 13.20 -14.82 -19.23
C ASP A 233 13.90 -14.55 -17.92
N CYS A 234 14.78 -15.46 -17.49
CA CYS A 234 15.51 -15.27 -16.25
C CYS A 234 16.50 -14.11 -16.37
N LEU A 235 16.21 -13.01 -15.74
CA LEU A 235 17.03 -11.79 -15.74
C LEU A 235 18.48 -12.04 -15.27
N LEU A 236 18.69 -12.99 -14.38
CA LEU A 236 20.01 -13.38 -13.89
C LEU A 236 20.87 -14.05 -14.96
N TYR A 237 20.24 -14.71 -15.95
CA TYR A 237 20.96 -15.44 -17.00
C TYR A 237 21.08 -14.67 -18.32
N THR A 238 20.14 -13.80 -18.60
CA THR A 238 20.02 -13.12 -19.90
C THR A 238 20.44 -11.67 -19.88
N SER A 239 20.41 -11.03 -18.72
CA SER A 239 20.83 -9.64 -18.55
C SER A 239 21.41 -9.45 -17.16
N PRO A 240 22.76 -9.41 -17.03
CA PRO A 240 23.35 -8.95 -15.79
C PRO A 240 22.80 -7.56 -15.50
N SER A 241 22.31 -7.35 -14.27
CA SER A 241 21.83 -6.05 -13.88
C SER A 241 22.95 -5.02 -13.99
N PRO A 242 22.66 -3.73 -14.22
CA PRO A 242 23.68 -2.68 -14.20
C PRO A 242 24.48 -2.61 -12.90
N ARG A 243 24.04 -3.31 -11.85
CA ARG A 243 24.77 -3.46 -10.60
C ARG A 243 25.84 -4.55 -10.64
N ASP A 244 25.74 -5.47 -11.59
CA ASP A 244 26.65 -6.61 -11.73
C ASP A 244 27.75 -6.34 -12.78
N ALA A 245 27.72 -5.15 -13.38
CA ALA A 245 28.68 -4.70 -14.38
C ALA A 245 29.81 -3.83 -13.79
#